data_10b5e603f1aa03d58f486f9eb55d936a
#
_entry.id   10b5e603f1aa03d58f486f9eb55d936a
#
_cell.length_a   1.000
_cell.length_b   1.000
_cell.length_c   1.000
_cell.angle_alpha   90.00
_cell.angle_beta   90.00
_cell.angle_gamma   90.00
#
_symmetry.space_group_name_H-M   'P 1'
#
loop_
_entity.id
_entity.type
_entity.pdbx_description
1 polymer ?
#
loop_
_entity_poly.entity_id
_entity_poly.type
_entity_poly.pdbx_seq_one_letter_code
_entity_poly.pdbx_strand_id
1 'polypeptide(L)'
;MENILETLAIYGYSNLEDRIEFELDGVIEKEIAPAYCNENFELCVSCMDYTSLKVTDTEKSITTFVSELLKKIKKNMLPDVASVCVFPRFTPIVKECLSGTPIKTTIVGACFPAAQSFLEVKLAECKAAIAAGADEIDVVISVGDVLERNYEKVYNELVAIRKVCAGVVMKVILETGELKTIESVFNASLIGAYAGADFIKTSTGKVPVNATPEMVYVICEALRQFHAQTGKMVGIKVAGGITKIQNAIRYLTIVKHVLGEQWLTPAYFRIGTSQLLEDVIKEMKRXXXXTES
;
A
#
# COMPACT_ATOMS: atom_id res chain seq x y z
N MET A 1 -16.75 -22.90 -6.07
CA MET A 1 -16.50 -21.58 -5.51
C MET A 1 -16.44 -21.72 -3.98
N GLU A 2 -15.33 -21.37 -3.39
CA GLU A 2 -15.21 -21.45 -1.93
C GLU A 2 -16.20 -20.48 -1.29
N ASN A 3 -16.86 -20.95 -0.24
CA ASN A 3 -17.74 -20.08 0.54
C ASN A 3 -16.85 -19.18 1.40
N ILE A 4 -16.79 -17.90 1.08
CA ILE A 4 -15.89 -16.97 1.80
C ILE A 4 -16.21 -16.94 3.30
N LEU A 5 -17.47 -17.09 3.69
CA LEU A 5 -17.84 -17.08 5.11
C LEU A 5 -17.24 -18.28 5.86
N GLU A 6 -17.29 -19.46 5.24
CA GLU A 6 -16.67 -20.66 5.83
C GLU A 6 -15.15 -20.52 5.87
N THR A 7 -14.58 -19.92 4.82
CA THR A 7 -13.14 -19.68 4.74
C THR A 7 -12.69 -18.74 5.86
N LEU A 8 -13.39 -17.63 6.08
CA LEU A 8 -13.02 -16.67 7.13
C LEU A 8 -13.11 -17.30 8.53
N ALA A 9 -14.00 -18.27 8.73
CA ALA A 9 -14.22 -18.88 10.04
C ALA A 9 -13.00 -19.64 10.58
N ILE A 10 -12.03 -20.00 9.73
CA ILE A 10 -10.81 -20.70 10.20
C ILE A 10 -9.73 -19.76 10.71
N TYR A 11 -9.92 -18.45 10.54
CA TYR A 11 -8.96 -17.43 10.96
C TYR A 11 -9.39 -16.80 12.28
N GLY A 12 -8.43 -16.24 13.02
CA GLY A 12 -8.75 -15.72 14.33
C GLY A 12 -8.04 -14.43 14.67
N TYR A 13 -8.79 -13.54 15.30
CA TYR A 13 -8.27 -12.28 15.83
C TYR A 13 -8.56 -12.11 17.33
N SER A 14 -8.84 -13.22 18.02
CA SER A 14 -9.08 -13.23 19.47
C SER A 14 -7.83 -12.72 20.20
N ASN A 15 -8.03 -11.87 21.20
CA ASN A 15 -6.96 -11.27 21.99
C ASN A 15 -5.96 -10.44 21.16
N LEU A 16 -6.31 -10.11 19.93
CA LEU A 16 -5.39 -9.34 19.07
C LEU A 16 -5.19 -7.93 19.62
N GLU A 17 -6.23 -7.31 20.17
CA GLU A 17 -6.15 -5.96 20.75
C GLU A 17 -5.09 -5.90 21.88
N ASP A 18 -5.16 -6.81 22.84
CA ASP A 18 -4.21 -6.86 23.95
C ASP A 18 -2.78 -7.14 23.45
N ARG A 19 -2.66 -8.03 22.47
CA ARG A 19 -1.36 -8.36 21.90
C ARG A 19 -0.74 -7.18 21.14
N ILE A 20 -1.55 -6.45 20.40
CA ILE A 20 -1.09 -5.26 19.66
C ILE A 20 -0.52 -4.24 20.65
N GLU A 21 -1.27 -3.92 21.70
CA GLU A 21 -0.83 -2.96 22.70
C GLU A 21 0.52 -3.39 23.31
N PHE A 22 0.60 -4.63 23.75
CA PHE A 22 1.82 -5.18 24.34
C PHE A 22 3.01 -5.12 23.38
N GLU A 23 2.81 -5.54 22.12
CA GLU A 23 3.91 -5.63 21.17
C GLU A 23 4.33 -4.28 20.59
N LEU A 24 3.38 -3.37 20.31
CA LEU A 24 3.72 -2.06 19.78
C LEU A 24 4.54 -1.24 20.79
N ASP A 25 4.08 -1.19 22.04
CA ASP A 25 4.73 -0.36 23.06
C ASP A 25 5.95 -1.05 23.72
N GLY A 26 5.95 -2.37 23.74
CA GLY A 26 7.00 -3.12 24.43
C GLY A 26 8.11 -3.63 23.53
N VAL A 27 7.77 -4.39 22.51
CA VAL A 27 8.77 -5.10 21.69
C VAL A 27 9.16 -4.27 20.47
N ILE A 28 8.20 -3.85 19.69
CA ILE A 28 8.45 -3.17 18.40
C ILE A 28 9.11 -1.82 18.64
N GLU A 29 8.67 -1.07 19.65
CA GLU A 29 9.25 0.24 19.96
C GLU A 29 10.78 0.15 20.17
N LYS A 30 11.24 -0.93 20.79
CA LYS A 30 12.68 -1.14 21.03
C LYS A 30 13.46 -1.46 19.75
N GLU A 31 12.78 -1.96 18.72
CA GLU A 31 13.40 -2.31 17.45
C GLU A 31 13.50 -1.12 16.50
N ILE A 32 12.80 -0.01 16.78
CA ILE A 32 12.76 1.14 15.88
C ILE A 32 14.11 1.85 15.82
N ALA A 33 14.75 2.09 16.96
CA ALA A 33 16.02 2.81 16.99
C ALA A 33 17.13 2.07 16.23
N PRO A 34 17.33 0.76 16.41
CA PRO A 34 18.29 0.04 15.58
C PRO A 34 17.95 0.01 14.09
N ALA A 35 16.66 0.07 13.75
CA ALA A 35 16.21 0.08 12.36
C ALA A 35 16.42 1.44 11.67
N TYR A 36 16.74 2.48 12.44
CA TYR A 36 16.90 3.85 11.92
C TYR A 36 18.30 4.02 11.34
N CYS A 37 18.51 3.55 10.12
CA CYS A 37 19.81 3.51 9.47
C CYS A 37 19.67 3.71 7.96
N ASN A 38 20.77 4.10 7.30
CA ASN A 38 20.77 4.42 5.88
C ASN A 38 20.27 3.26 5.02
N GLU A 39 20.64 2.03 5.36
CA GLU A 39 20.20 0.85 4.62
C GLU A 39 18.67 0.77 4.57
N ASN A 40 18.03 0.98 5.71
CA ASN A 40 16.56 0.97 5.77
C ASN A 40 15.94 2.22 5.15
N PHE A 41 16.65 3.36 5.16
CA PHE A 41 16.18 4.55 4.44
C PHE A 41 16.14 4.27 2.94
N GLU A 42 17.20 3.68 2.38
CA GLU A 42 17.23 3.30 0.97
C GLU A 42 16.18 2.25 0.64
N LEU A 43 15.97 1.30 1.54
CA LEU A 43 14.89 0.31 1.38
C LEU A 43 13.52 1.01 1.34
N CYS A 44 13.28 1.98 2.21
CA CYS A 44 12.03 2.75 2.17
C CYS A 44 11.87 3.48 0.82
N VAL A 45 12.98 4.05 0.28
CA VAL A 45 12.91 4.69 -1.05
C VAL A 45 12.50 3.66 -2.11
N SER A 46 13.18 2.52 -2.12
CA SER A 46 12.90 1.48 -3.13
C SER A 46 11.48 0.92 -3.04
N CYS A 47 10.84 1.05 -1.87
CA CYS A 47 9.47 0.59 -1.64
C CYS A 47 8.42 1.70 -1.83
N MET A 48 8.81 2.92 -2.21
CA MET A 48 7.84 4.01 -2.39
C MET A 48 6.98 3.81 -3.63
N ASP A 49 5.68 4.02 -3.46
CA ASP A 49 4.79 4.40 -4.55
C ASP A 49 4.66 5.92 -4.46
N TYR A 50 5.40 6.62 -5.31
CA TYR A 50 5.53 8.09 -5.27
C TYR A 50 4.28 8.69 -5.91
N THR A 51 3.48 9.38 -5.12
CA THR A 51 2.05 9.58 -5.40
C THR A 51 1.69 11.03 -5.61
N SER A 52 0.94 11.33 -6.67
CA SER A 52 0.20 12.58 -6.83
C SER A 52 -1.24 12.26 -7.18
N LEU A 53 -2.17 12.67 -6.31
CA LEU A 53 -3.62 12.44 -6.47
C LEU A 53 -4.36 13.73 -6.12
N LYS A 54 -3.91 14.84 -6.69
CA LYS A 54 -4.54 16.15 -6.45
C LYS A 54 -5.63 16.37 -7.49
N VAL A 55 -6.76 16.95 -7.08
CA VAL A 55 -7.82 17.32 -8.03
C VAL A 55 -7.34 18.33 -9.06
N THR A 56 -6.23 19.04 -8.77
CA THR A 56 -5.63 20.03 -9.65
C THR A 56 -4.58 19.46 -10.59
N ASP A 57 -4.30 18.15 -10.53
CA ASP A 57 -3.28 17.54 -11.39
C ASP A 57 -3.63 17.71 -12.87
N THR A 58 -2.61 17.99 -13.67
CA THR A 58 -2.69 18.12 -15.13
C THR A 58 -1.55 17.30 -15.74
N GLU A 59 -1.60 17.09 -17.06
CA GLU A 59 -0.48 16.44 -17.74
C GLU A 59 0.83 17.16 -17.48
N LYS A 60 0.81 18.50 -17.51
CA LYS A 60 2.01 19.32 -17.25
C LYS A 60 2.50 19.11 -15.81
N SER A 61 1.60 19.16 -14.82
CA SER A 61 2.03 19.00 -13.42
C SER A 61 2.58 17.59 -13.17
N ILE A 62 1.99 16.58 -13.77
CA ILE A 62 2.45 15.19 -13.61
C ILE A 62 3.80 14.99 -14.32
N THR A 63 3.99 15.55 -15.53
CA THR A 63 5.28 15.50 -16.20
C THR A 63 6.38 16.12 -15.33
N THR A 64 6.11 17.28 -14.75
CA THR A 64 7.04 17.96 -13.83
C THR A 64 7.31 17.08 -12.60
N PHE A 65 6.26 16.51 -12.02
CA PHE A 65 6.35 15.65 -10.82
C PHE A 65 7.30 14.46 -11.06
N VAL A 66 7.15 13.78 -12.20
CA VAL A 66 8.01 12.63 -12.54
C VAL A 66 9.43 13.10 -12.85
N SER A 67 9.58 14.16 -13.62
CA SER A 67 10.90 14.71 -13.98
C SER A 67 11.68 15.11 -12.74
N GLU A 68 11.04 15.77 -11.78
CA GLU A 68 11.69 16.17 -10.54
C GLU A 68 12.07 14.97 -9.69
N LEU A 69 11.22 13.94 -9.65
CA LEU A 69 11.54 12.68 -8.96
C LEU A 69 12.84 12.08 -9.52
N LEU A 70 12.91 11.92 -10.83
CA LEU A 70 14.09 11.30 -11.48
C LEU A 70 15.36 12.13 -11.22
N LYS A 71 15.25 13.45 -11.26
CA LYS A 71 16.38 14.36 -10.93
C LYS A 71 16.85 14.15 -9.48
N LYS A 72 15.90 14.06 -8.53
CA LYS A 72 16.22 13.88 -7.10
C LYS A 72 16.92 12.54 -6.85
N ILE A 73 16.41 11.46 -7.46
CA ILE A 73 17.02 10.13 -7.34
C ILE A 73 18.46 10.20 -7.82
N LYS A 74 18.68 10.73 -9.03
CA LYS A 74 20.02 10.81 -9.64
C LYS A 74 20.95 11.70 -8.82
N LYS A 75 20.50 12.91 -8.45
CA LYS A 75 21.32 13.88 -7.71
C LYS A 75 21.79 13.33 -6.36
N ASN A 76 20.95 12.56 -5.69
CA ASN A 76 21.26 12.06 -4.34
C ASN A 76 21.71 10.58 -4.35
N MET A 77 21.91 10.01 -5.54
CA MET A 77 22.38 8.61 -5.71
C MET A 77 21.51 7.60 -4.96
N LEU A 78 20.19 7.82 -5.01
CA LEU A 78 19.21 6.96 -4.34
C LEU A 78 18.79 5.81 -5.25
N PRO A 79 18.28 4.72 -4.68
CA PRO A 79 17.64 3.69 -5.50
C PRO A 79 16.37 4.25 -6.15
N ASP A 80 15.95 3.60 -7.24
CA ASP A 80 14.68 3.94 -7.88
C ASP A 80 13.51 3.61 -6.93
N VAL A 81 12.47 4.43 -6.97
CA VAL A 81 11.21 4.11 -6.26
C VAL A 81 10.52 2.94 -6.95
N ALA A 82 9.59 2.27 -6.25
CA ALA A 82 8.87 1.14 -6.81
C ALA A 82 7.95 1.58 -7.97
N SER A 83 7.22 2.67 -7.76
CA SER A 83 6.28 3.15 -8.78
C SER A 83 5.99 4.63 -8.61
N VAL A 84 5.38 5.19 -9.66
CA VAL A 84 4.70 6.49 -9.60
C VAL A 84 3.20 6.20 -9.66
N CYS A 85 2.45 6.75 -8.70
CA CYS A 85 1.02 6.48 -8.53
C CYS A 85 0.21 7.74 -8.82
N VAL A 86 -0.73 7.66 -9.77
CA VAL A 86 -1.50 8.80 -10.28
C VAL A 86 -2.95 8.41 -10.56
N PHE A 87 -3.78 9.38 -10.92
CA PHE A 87 -5.12 9.11 -11.47
C PHE A 87 -5.02 8.42 -12.84
N PRO A 88 -5.99 7.59 -13.21
CA PRO A 88 -5.88 6.75 -14.40
C PRO A 88 -5.69 7.51 -15.72
N ARG A 89 -6.24 8.73 -15.86
CA ARG A 89 -6.10 9.49 -17.09
C ARG A 89 -4.63 9.84 -17.41
N PHE A 90 -3.76 9.82 -16.40
CA PHE A 90 -2.35 10.16 -16.58
C PHE A 90 -1.47 8.96 -16.91
N THR A 91 -2.04 7.77 -17.08
CA THR A 91 -1.27 6.56 -17.38
C THR A 91 -0.34 6.76 -18.60
N PRO A 92 -0.82 7.26 -19.75
CA PRO A 92 0.06 7.38 -20.91
C PRO A 92 1.26 8.30 -20.69
N ILE A 93 1.03 9.47 -20.06
CA ILE A 93 2.12 10.43 -19.87
C ILE A 93 3.14 9.92 -18.83
N VAL A 94 2.69 9.22 -17.80
CA VAL A 94 3.60 8.64 -16.81
C VAL A 94 4.43 7.53 -17.45
N LYS A 95 3.81 6.64 -18.24
CA LYS A 95 4.55 5.60 -18.98
C LYS A 95 5.64 6.21 -19.85
N GLU A 96 5.31 7.27 -20.58
CA GLU A 96 6.29 7.97 -21.43
C GLU A 96 7.44 8.54 -20.59
N CYS A 97 7.12 9.25 -19.50
CA CYS A 97 8.12 9.87 -18.63
C CYS A 97 9.04 8.86 -17.96
N LEU A 98 8.55 7.66 -17.66
CA LEU A 98 9.31 6.61 -16.98
C LEU A 98 10.05 5.66 -17.96
N SER A 99 9.93 5.90 -19.26
CA SER A 99 10.58 5.07 -20.28
C SER A 99 12.09 4.96 -20.01
N GLY A 100 12.61 3.75 -20.07
CA GLY A 100 14.03 3.50 -19.81
C GLY A 100 14.40 3.34 -18.34
N THR A 101 13.40 3.41 -17.44
CA THR A 101 13.61 3.15 -16.02
C THR A 101 12.87 1.87 -15.60
N PRO A 102 13.22 1.26 -14.45
CA PRO A 102 12.46 0.11 -13.95
C PRO A 102 11.21 0.51 -13.14
N ILE A 103 10.96 1.81 -12.98
CA ILE A 103 9.86 2.33 -12.14
C ILE A 103 8.52 2.01 -12.79
N LYS A 104 7.60 1.44 -12.01
CA LYS A 104 6.29 1.02 -12.50
C LYS A 104 5.31 2.21 -12.53
N THR A 105 4.27 2.07 -13.35
CA THR A 105 3.15 3.01 -13.37
C THR A 105 1.98 2.39 -12.61
N THR A 106 1.61 3.01 -11.49
CA THR A 106 0.48 2.61 -10.67
C THR A 106 -0.64 3.63 -10.86
N ILE A 107 -1.87 3.17 -10.99
CA ILE A 107 -3.02 4.07 -10.99
C ILE A 107 -4.00 3.68 -9.90
N VAL A 108 -4.81 4.63 -9.47
CA VAL A 108 -5.93 4.34 -8.59
C VAL A 108 -7.15 4.07 -9.46
N GLY A 109 -7.98 3.10 -9.05
CA GLY A 109 -9.11 2.69 -9.87
C GLY A 109 -10.30 2.24 -9.05
N ALA A 110 -11.28 1.64 -9.74
CA ALA A 110 -12.54 1.18 -9.15
C ALA A 110 -13.28 2.34 -8.47
N CYS A 111 -13.31 3.47 -9.15
CA CYS A 111 -14.00 4.69 -8.70
C CYS A 111 -13.41 5.23 -7.39
N PHE A 112 -12.08 5.28 -7.33
CA PHE A 112 -11.33 5.87 -6.23
C PHE A 112 -11.74 7.35 -6.03
N PRO A 113 -11.88 7.86 -4.80
CA PRO A 113 -11.58 7.17 -3.54
C PRO A 113 -12.77 6.46 -2.87
N ALA A 114 -13.98 6.70 -3.31
CA ALA A 114 -15.17 6.26 -2.58
C ALA A 114 -15.66 4.86 -2.96
N ALA A 115 -15.34 4.38 -4.15
CA ALA A 115 -15.82 3.10 -4.68
C ALA A 115 -17.37 3.03 -4.79
N GLN A 116 -18.05 4.17 -4.73
CA GLN A 116 -19.51 4.25 -4.68
C GLN A 116 -20.07 4.39 -6.11
N SER A 117 -19.91 3.30 -6.90
CA SER A 117 -20.42 3.26 -8.26
C SER A 117 -20.78 1.83 -8.64
N PHE A 118 -21.30 1.68 -9.84
CA PHE A 118 -21.68 0.36 -10.37
C PHE A 118 -20.45 -0.47 -10.71
N LEU A 119 -20.54 -1.77 -10.49
CA LEU A 119 -19.42 -2.69 -10.78
C LEU A 119 -18.96 -2.55 -12.24
N GLU A 120 -19.89 -2.47 -13.18
CA GLU A 120 -19.54 -2.33 -14.62
C GLU A 120 -18.70 -1.09 -14.89
N VAL A 121 -18.91 0.01 -14.16
CA VAL A 121 -18.12 1.23 -14.29
C VAL A 121 -16.71 1.00 -13.74
N LYS A 122 -16.62 0.34 -12.56
CA LYS A 122 -15.32 0.00 -11.96
C LYS A 122 -14.50 -0.89 -12.90
N LEU A 123 -15.13 -1.89 -13.51
CA LEU A 123 -14.45 -2.79 -14.45
C LEU A 123 -13.99 -2.03 -15.70
N ALA A 124 -14.82 -1.14 -16.22
CA ALA A 124 -14.48 -0.35 -17.41
C ALA A 124 -13.28 0.56 -17.13
N GLU A 125 -13.25 1.20 -15.97
CA GLU A 125 -12.12 2.06 -15.58
C GLU A 125 -10.82 1.25 -15.52
N CYS A 126 -10.84 0.08 -14.89
CA CYS A 126 -9.66 -0.78 -14.79
C CYS A 126 -9.19 -1.23 -16.18
N LYS A 127 -10.12 -1.65 -17.03
CA LYS A 127 -9.79 -2.07 -18.41
C LYS A 127 -9.12 -0.92 -19.19
N ALA A 128 -9.66 0.28 -19.07
CA ALA A 128 -9.12 1.45 -19.76
C ALA A 128 -7.70 1.76 -19.29
N ALA A 129 -7.47 1.70 -17.98
CA ALA A 129 -6.15 1.97 -17.42
C ALA A 129 -5.11 0.93 -17.87
N ILE A 130 -5.49 -0.35 -17.90
CA ILE A 130 -4.59 -1.42 -18.36
C ILE A 130 -4.28 -1.22 -19.83
N ALA A 131 -5.29 -0.91 -20.66
CA ALA A 131 -5.10 -0.64 -22.09
C ALA A 131 -4.16 0.55 -22.32
N ALA A 132 -4.17 1.54 -21.40
CA ALA A 132 -3.29 2.70 -21.45
C ALA A 132 -1.86 2.40 -20.96
N GLY A 133 -1.62 1.21 -20.39
CA GLY A 133 -0.29 0.77 -19.99
C GLY A 133 -0.02 0.70 -18.49
N ALA A 134 -1.04 0.78 -17.64
CA ALA A 134 -0.83 0.66 -16.20
C ALA A 134 -0.19 -0.69 -15.86
N ASP A 135 0.84 -0.66 -15.01
CA ASP A 135 1.51 -1.88 -14.51
C ASP A 135 0.84 -2.38 -13.22
N GLU A 136 0.27 -1.46 -12.44
CA GLU A 136 -0.34 -1.76 -11.15
C GLU A 136 -1.60 -0.92 -10.95
N ILE A 137 -2.59 -1.47 -10.27
CA ILE A 137 -3.85 -0.78 -9.99
C ILE A 137 -4.19 -0.90 -8.51
N ASP A 138 -4.42 0.24 -7.84
CA ASP A 138 -4.88 0.29 -6.46
C ASP A 138 -6.40 0.52 -6.48
N VAL A 139 -7.18 -0.47 -6.04
CA VAL A 139 -8.65 -0.44 -6.09
C VAL A 139 -9.23 -0.36 -4.69
N VAL A 140 -10.30 0.40 -4.51
CA VAL A 140 -10.92 0.58 -3.18
C VAL A 140 -12.00 -0.48 -2.97
N ILE A 141 -11.94 -1.12 -1.82
CA ILE A 141 -12.97 -2.08 -1.38
C ILE A 141 -14.30 -1.35 -1.15
N SER A 142 -15.43 -2.05 -1.25
CA SER A 142 -16.74 -1.49 -0.92
C SER A 142 -16.85 -1.39 0.61
N VAL A 143 -16.44 -0.24 1.15
CA VAL A 143 -16.33 -0.03 2.60
C VAL A 143 -17.67 -0.23 3.30
N GLY A 144 -18.75 0.34 2.76
CA GLY A 144 -20.08 0.20 3.37
C GLY A 144 -20.53 -1.25 3.47
N ASP A 145 -20.22 -2.06 2.44
CA ASP A 145 -20.58 -3.49 2.48
C ASP A 145 -19.76 -4.25 3.53
N VAL A 146 -18.49 -3.87 3.74
CA VAL A 146 -17.69 -4.47 4.82
C VAL A 146 -18.31 -4.14 6.17
N LEU A 147 -18.70 -2.89 6.38
CA LEU A 147 -19.29 -2.46 7.65
C LEU A 147 -20.61 -3.18 7.95
N GLU A 148 -21.38 -3.54 6.92
CA GLU A 148 -22.60 -4.32 7.08
C GLU A 148 -22.35 -5.83 7.06
N ARG A 149 -21.08 -6.25 6.99
CA ARG A 149 -20.69 -7.67 6.94
C ARG A 149 -21.26 -8.41 5.72
N ASN A 150 -21.46 -7.69 4.62
CA ASN A 150 -21.85 -8.29 3.34
C ASN A 150 -20.61 -8.87 2.64
N TYR A 151 -19.90 -9.74 3.33
CA TYR A 151 -18.56 -10.22 2.93
C TYR A 151 -18.59 -10.97 1.59
N GLU A 152 -19.63 -11.72 1.34
CA GLU A 152 -19.77 -12.45 0.07
C GLU A 152 -19.86 -11.49 -1.12
N LYS A 153 -20.63 -10.39 -0.94
CA LYS A 153 -20.77 -9.36 -1.96
C LYS A 153 -19.41 -8.67 -2.21
N VAL A 154 -18.70 -8.32 -1.13
CA VAL A 154 -17.36 -7.70 -1.23
C VAL A 154 -16.40 -8.62 -1.98
N TYR A 155 -16.38 -9.90 -1.59
CA TYR A 155 -15.52 -10.90 -2.21
C TYR A 155 -15.81 -11.03 -3.72
N ASN A 156 -17.08 -11.16 -4.07
CA ASN A 156 -17.46 -11.35 -5.47
C ASN A 156 -17.11 -10.12 -6.32
N GLU A 157 -17.27 -8.92 -5.79
CA GLU A 157 -16.87 -7.69 -6.48
C GLU A 157 -15.35 -7.68 -6.73
N LEU A 158 -14.55 -8.00 -5.70
CA LEU A 158 -13.10 -8.01 -5.83
C LEU A 158 -12.64 -9.11 -6.81
N VAL A 159 -13.28 -10.26 -6.81
CA VAL A 159 -12.99 -11.34 -7.78
C VAL A 159 -13.23 -10.84 -9.20
N ALA A 160 -14.33 -10.14 -9.43
CA ALA A 160 -14.65 -9.58 -10.75
C ALA A 160 -13.58 -8.55 -11.17
N ILE A 161 -13.17 -7.69 -10.26
CA ILE A 161 -12.11 -6.70 -10.53
C ILE A 161 -10.79 -7.41 -10.82
N ARG A 162 -10.42 -8.42 -10.00
CA ARG A 162 -9.19 -9.20 -10.22
C ARG A 162 -9.15 -9.80 -11.62
N LYS A 163 -10.29 -10.30 -12.06
CA LYS A 163 -10.38 -10.95 -13.37
C LYS A 163 -10.02 -9.99 -14.51
N VAL A 164 -10.54 -8.75 -14.47
CA VAL A 164 -10.20 -7.76 -15.51
C VAL A 164 -8.79 -7.20 -15.32
N CYS A 165 -8.22 -7.31 -14.13
CA CYS A 165 -6.86 -6.88 -13.83
C CYS A 165 -5.84 -8.02 -13.97
N ALA A 166 -6.19 -9.09 -14.68
CA ALA A 166 -5.26 -10.20 -14.90
C ALA A 166 -3.97 -9.69 -15.57
N GLY A 167 -2.84 -10.10 -15.04
CA GLY A 167 -1.53 -9.74 -15.59
C GLY A 167 -0.95 -8.44 -15.05
N VAL A 168 -1.69 -7.70 -14.19
CA VAL A 168 -1.14 -6.52 -13.51
C VAL A 168 -1.24 -6.71 -12.00
N VAL A 169 -0.41 -5.97 -11.28
CA VAL A 169 -0.45 -5.99 -9.80
C VAL A 169 -1.74 -5.29 -9.34
N MET A 170 -2.48 -5.95 -8.46
CA MET A 170 -3.70 -5.38 -7.87
C MET A 170 -3.49 -5.18 -6.37
N LYS A 171 -3.69 -3.94 -5.90
CA LYS A 171 -3.61 -3.61 -4.48
C LYS A 171 -5.01 -3.20 -4.01
N VAL A 172 -5.48 -3.81 -2.93
CA VAL A 172 -6.84 -3.56 -2.42
C VAL A 172 -6.77 -2.61 -1.23
N ILE A 173 -7.38 -1.44 -1.37
CA ILE A 173 -7.43 -0.41 -0.34
C ILE A 173 -8.62 -0.69 0.58
N LEU A 174 -8.34 -0.85 1.85
CA LEU A 174 -9.37 -1.14 2.86
C LEU A 174 -10.04 0.12 3.42
N GLU A 175 -9.33 1.25 3.44
CA GLU A 175 -9.76 2.48 4.10
C GLU A 175 -9.92 2.23 5.60
N THR A 176 -8.82 1.88 6.26
CA THR A 176 -8.84 1.45 7.66
C THR A 176 -9.41 2.50 8.61
N GLY A 177 -9.24 3.79 8.29
CA GLY A 177 -9.81 4.87 9.10
C GLY A 177 -11.33 4.89 9.12
N GLU A 178 -11.97 4.32 8.10
CA GLU A 178 -13.44 4.20 8.05
C GLU A 178 -13.93 2.84 8.56
N LEU A 179 -13.13 1.78 8.39
CA LEU A 179 -13.48 0.46 8.95
C LEU A 179 -13.39 0.43 10.47
N LYS A 180 -12.38 1.09 11.03
CA LYS A 180 -12.20 1.40 12.46
C LYS A 180 -11.92 0.23 13.41
N THR A 181 -12.46 -0.97 13.16
CA THR A 181 -12.35 -2.07 14.10
C THR A 181 -11.36 -3.14 13.64
N ILE A 182 -10.77 -3.84 14.59
CA ILE A 182 -9.89 -4.98 14.32
C ILE A 182 -10.64 -6.01 13.47
N GLU A 183 -11.88 -6.35 13.83
CA GLU A 183 -12.68 -7.31 13.09
C GLU A 183 -12.83 -6.92 11.62
N SER A 184 -13.25 -5.68 11.35
CA SER A 184 -13.49 -5.24 9.98
C SER A 184 -12.22 -5.23 9.16
N VAL A 185 -11.11 -4.73 9.71
CA VAL A 185 -9.83 -4.66 9.00
C VAL A 185 -9.26 -6.06 8.78
N PHE A 186 -9.32 -6.93 9.79
CA PHE A 186 -8.82 -8.30 9.69
C PHE A 186 -9.58 -9.08 8.60
N ASN A 187 -10.90 -9.07 8.66
CA ASN A 187 -11.73 -9.79 7.69
C ASN A 187 -11.58 -9.21 6.28
N ALA A 188 -11.57 -7.89 6.14
CA ALA A 188 -11.38 -7.25 4.82
C ALA A 188 -10.01 -7.61 4.23
N SER A 189 -8.97 -7.70 5.05
CA SER A 189 -7.63 -8.12 4.60
C SER A 189 -7.68 -9.53 4.00
N LEU A 190 -8.33 -10.46 4.69
CA LEU A 190 -8.47 -11.83 4.22
C LEU A 190 -9.32 -11.91 2.95
N ILE A 191 -10.42 -11.16 2.89
CA ILE A 191 -11.28 -11.13 1.70
C ILE A 191 -10.47 -10.66 0.49
N GLY A 192 -9.69 -9.58 0.65
CA GLY A 192 -8.84 -9.09 -0.43
C GLY A 192 -7.80 -10.13 -0.87
N ALA A 193 -7.15 -10.78 0.09
CA ALA A 193 -6.14 -11.81 -0.19
C ALA A 193 -6.76 -12.98 -0.95
N TYR A 194 -7.91 -13.48 -0.50
CA TYR A 194 -8.59 -14.60 -1.17
C TYR A 194 -9.14 -14.22 -2.54
N ALA A 195 -9.49 -12.95 -2.75
CA ALA A 195 -9.94 -12.46 -4.05
C ALA A 195 -8.80 -12.32 -5.05
N GLY A 196 -7.55 -12.47 -4.61
CA GLY A 196 -6.40 -12.46 -5.50
C GLY A 196 -5.58 -11.17 -5.46
N ALA A 197 -5.75 -10.35 -4.44
CA ALA A 197 -4.92 -9.15 -4.28
C ALA A 197 -3.44 -9.52 -4.18
N ASP A 198 -2.59 -8.73 -4.81
CA ASP A 198 -1.14 -8.83 -4.62
C ASP A 198 -0.69 -8.07 -3.37
N PHE A 199 -1.44 -7.02 -3.01
CA PHE A 199 -1.19 -6.22 -1.79
C PHE A 199 -2.51 -5.86 -1.15
N ILE A 200 -2.48 -5.75 0.18
CA ILE A 200 -3.53 -5.07 0.95
C ILE A 200 -2.99 -3.70 1.34
N LYS A 201 -3.76 -2.65 1.06
CA LYS A 201 -3.36 -1.26 1.28
C LYS A 201 -4.24 -0.63 2.35
N THR A 202 -3.64 0.16 3.24
CA THR A 202 -4.39 0.74 4.37
C THR A 202 -5.44 1.75 3.94
N SER A 203 -5.11 2.70 3.06
CA SER A 203 -5.87 3.95 2.97
C SER A 203 -5.78 4.60 1.61
N THR A 204 -6.76 5.46 1.31
CA THR A 204 -6.73 6.30 0.11
C THR A 204 -5.89 7.57 0.28
N GLY A 205 -5.76 8.06 1.50
CA GLY A 205 -5.19 9.39 1.77
C GLY A 205 -6.22 10.51 1.62
N LYS A 206 -7.50 10.17 1.42
CA LYS A 206 -8.58 11.15 1.17
C LYS A 206 -9.59 11.23 2.31
N VAL A 207 -9.27 10.62 3.45
CA VAL A 207 -10.09 10.69 4.66
C VAL A 207 -9.23 11.21 5.81
N PRO A 208 -9.84 11.67 6.91
CA PRO A 208 -9.06 12.26 8.01
C PRO A 208 -8.08 11.31 8.69
N VAL A 209 -8.45 10.03 8.86
CA VAL A 209 -7.59 9.04 9.51
C VAL A 209 -7.16 8.01 8.47
N ASN A 210 -5.85 7.83 8.34
CA ASN A 210 -5.28 6.91 7.35
C ASN A 210 -4.52 5.78 8.07
N ALA A 211 -3.29 5.45 7.63
CA ALA A 211 -2.51 4.37 8.25
C ALA A 211 -2.23 4.67 9.73
N THR A 212 -2.41 3.66 10.58
CA THR A 212 -2.00 3.71 11.98
C THR A 212 -1.19 2.44 12.29
N PRO A 213 -0.28 2.50 13.28
CA PRO A 213 0.48 1.30 13.66
C PRO A 213 -0.41 0.12 14.01
N GLU A 214 -1.52 0.36 14.71
CA GLU A 214 -2.45 -0.68 15.12
C GLU A 214 -3.06 -1.39 13.91
N MET A 215 -3.57 -0.62 12.94
CA MET A 215 -4.23 -1.20 11.78
C MET A 215 -3.23 -1.87 10.83
N VAL A 216 -2.01 -1.34 10.74
CA VAL A 216 -0.95 -2.01 9.99
C VAL A 216 -0.65 -3.37 10.64
N TYR A 217 -0.57 -3.43 11.97
CA TYR A 217 -0.37 -4.69 12.68
C TYR A 217 -1.50 -5.69 12.37
N VAL A 218 -2.77 -5.23 12.40
CA VAL A 218 -3.93 -6.09 12.10
C VAL A 218 -3.82 -6.68 10.69
N ILE A 219 -3.51 -5.84 9.70
CA ILE A 219 -3.33 -6.32 8.32
C ILE A 219 -2.20 -7.36 8.27
N CYS A 220 -1.05 -7.04 8.89
CA CYS A 220 0.09 -7.97 8.88
C CYS A 220 -0.28 -9.31 9.51
N GLU A 221 -1.02 -9.29 10.62
CA GLU A 221 -1.44 -10.54 11.28
C GLU A 221 -2.37 -11.36 10.38
N ALA A 222 -3.33 -10.70 9.71
CA ALA A 222 -4.21 -11.39 8.76
C ALA A 222 -3.38 -12.04 7.64
N LEU A 223 -2.41 -11.30 7.09
CA LEU A 223 -1.57 -11.80 6.00
C LEU A 223 -0.61 -12.90 6.46
N ARG A 224 -0.13 -12.84 7.72
CA ARG A 224 0.69 -13.90 8.30
C ARG A 224 -0.11 -15.21 8.40
N GLN A 225 -1.35 -15.12 8.89
CA GLN A 225 -2.21 -16.30 8.98
C GLN A 225 -2.57 -16.83 7.59
N PHE A 226 -2.86 -15.93 6.64
CA PHE A 226 -3.14 -16.31 5.25
C PHE A 226 -1.96 -17.08 4.66
N HIS A 227 -0.75 -16.57 4.85
CA HIS A 227 0.46 -17.25 4.36
C HIS A 227 0.62 -18.63 5.00
N ALA A 228 0.40 -18.72 6.32
CA ALA A 228 0.51 -20.01 7.03
C ALA A 228 -0.50 -21.04 6.50
N GLN A 229 -1.72 -20.61 6.15
CA GLN A 229 -2.77 -21.49 5.66
C GLN A 229 -2.62 -21.88 4.19
N THR A 230 -2.15 -20.95 3.35
CA THR A 230 -2.19 -21.13 1.89
C THR A 230 -0.80 -21.27 1.23
N GLY A 231 0.26 -20.88 1.92
CA GLY A 231 1.59 -20.81 1.35
C GLY A 231 1.83 -19.59 0.46
N LYS A 232 0.79 -18.78 0.20
CA LYS A 232 0.89 -17.62 -0.67
C LYS A 232 1.30 -16.38 0.13
N MET A 233 2.17 -15.55 -0.46
CA MET A 233 2.56 -14.27 0.12
C MET A 233 1.74 -13.16 -0.53
N VAL A 234 1.10 -12.34 0.30
CA VAL A 234 0.42 -11.12 -0.13
C VAL A 234 1.13 -9.95 0.57
N GLY A 235 1.42 -8.90 -0.16
CA GLY A 235 2.14 -7.75 0.37
C GLY A 235 1.24 -6.79 1.12
N ILE A 236 1.88 -5.81 1.77
CA ILE A 236 1.18 -4.72 2.43
C ILE A 236 1.69 -3.39 1.87
N LYS A 237 0.76 -2.45 1.66
CA LYS A 237 1.07 -1.06 1.31
C LYS A 237 0.50 -0.16 2.40
N VAL A 238 1.38 0.63 3.02
CA VAL A 238 0.96 1.63 4.00
C VAL A 238 0.87 2.98 3.28
N ALA A 239 -0.20 3.72 3.52
CA ALA A 239 -0.45 4.96 2.78
C ALA A 239 -1.25 5.95 3.61
N GLY A 240 -1.08 7.23 3.26
CA GLY A 240 -1.82 8.34 3.87
C GLY A 240 -1.04 9.00 4.99
N GLY A 241 -0.54 10.20 4.72
CA GLY A 241 0.11 11.03 5.73
C GLY A 241 1.51 10.62 6.14
N ILE A 242 2.16 9.75 5.40
CA ILE A 242 3.53 9.30 5.75
C ILE A 242 4.52 10.27 5.13
N THR A 243 4.94 11.25 5.91
CA THR A 243 5.82 12.33 5.46
C THR A 243 7.19 12.31 6.14
N LYS A 244 7.36 11.49 7.19
CA LYS A 244 8.58 11.44 7.99
C LYS A 244 9.16 10.03 7.96
N ILE A 245 10.48 9.95 7.81
CA ILE A 245 11.17 8.66 7.76
C ILE A 245 10.98 7.87 9.08
N GLN A 246 10.84 8.56 10.21
CA GLN A 246 10.57 7.89 11.47
C GLN A 246 9.29 7.04 11.40
N ASN A 247 8.24 7.59 10.76
CA ASN A 247 6.98 6.85 10.62
C ASN A 247 7.15 5.68 9.65
N ALA A 248 7.88 5.89 8.54
CA ALA A 248 8.14 4.81 7.60
C ALA A 248 8.91 3.67 8.26
N ILE A 249 9.93 4.00 9.05
CA ILE A 249 10.73 3.00 9.78
C ILE A 249 9.86 2.27 10.81
N ARG A 250 8.95 2.97 11.48
CA ARG A 250 8.01 2.31 12.40
C ARG A 250 7.18 1.26 11.65
N TYR A 251 6.62 1.60 10.50
CA TYR A 251 5.84 0.65 9.70
C TYR A 251 6.70 -0.51 9.18
N LEU A 252 7.91 -0.21 8.71
CA LEU A 252 8.86 -1.24 8.27
C LEU A 252 9.14 -2.21 9.43
N THR A 253 9.33 -1.71 10.63
CA THR A 253 9.61 -2.52 11.82
C THR A 253 8.42 -3.41 12.17
N ILE A 254 7.19 -2.89 12.08
CA ILE A 254 5.98 -3.70 12.31
C ILE A 254 5.91 -4.85 11.29
N VAL A 255 6.13 -4.53 10.01
CA VAL A 255 6.09 -5.55 8.94
C VAL A 255 7.15 -6.62 9.19
N LYS A 256 8.37 -6.21 9.51
CA LYS A 256 9.46 -7.15 9.83
C LYS A 256 9.10 -8.04 11.00
N HIS A 257 8.57 -7.45 12.06
CA HIS A 257 8.24 -8.18 13.29
C HIS A 257 7.14 -9.22 13.07
N VAL A 258 6.07 -8.85 12.39
CA VAL A 258 4.90 -9.72 12.23
C VAL A 258 5.06 -10.69 11.04
N LEU A 259 5.55 -10.20 9.90
CA LEU A 259 5.61 -10.97 8.66
C LEU A 259 6.99 -11.55 8.36
N GLY A 260 8.06 -10.88 8.82
CA GLY A 260 9.44 -11.35 8.58
C GLY A 260 10.16 -10.54 7.51
N GLU A 261 11.48 -10.70 7.48
CA GLU A 261 12.36 -9.94 6.57
C GLU A 261 12.05 -10.20 5.10
N GLN A 262 11.54 -11.38 4.77
CA GLN A 262 11.24 -11.72 3.38
C GLN A 262 10.15 -10.83 2.77
N TRP A 263 9.38 -10.12 3.59
CA TRP A 263 8.40 -9.12 3.11
C TRP A 263 9.05 -7.77 2.78
N LEU A 264 10.28 -7.51 3.25
CA LEU A 264 10.91 -6.19 3.12
C LEU A 264 11.55 -6.00 1.76
N THR A 265 10.75 -6.05 0.71
CA THR A 265 11.14 -5.81 -0.68
C THR A 265 10.00 -5.09 -1.39
N PRO A 266 10.25 -4.41 -2.51
CA PRO A 266 9.14 -3.79 -3.26
C PRO A 266 8.08 -4.77 -3.75
N ALA A 267 8.38 -6.06 -3.80
CA ALA A 267 7.41 -7.09 -4.19
C ALA A 267 6.34 -7.31 -3.12
N TYR A 268 6.64 -6.98 -1.85
CA TYR A 268 5.73 -7.30 -0.74
C TYR A 268 5.52 -6.16 0.25
N PHE A 269 6.23 -5.04 0.09
CA PHE A 269 6.07 -3.88 0.98
C PHE A 269 6.11 -2.61 0.14
N ARG A 270 5.10 -1.75 0.33
CA ARG A 270 5.08 -0.45 -0.34
C ARG A 270 4.69 0.65 0.64
N ILE A 271 5.13 1.86 0.33
CA ILE A 271 4.81 3.08 1.08
C ILE A 271 4.23 4.09 0.09
N GLY A 272 2.95 4.41 0.25
CA GLY A 272 2.30 5.41 -0.60
C GLY A 272 2.52 6.79 -0.01
N THR A 273 3.24 7.66 -0.73
CA THR A 273 3.64 8.96 -0.19
C THR A 273 3.93 9.95 -1.30
N SER A 274 3.75 11.24 -0.98
CA SER A 274 4.12 12.35 -1.87
C SER A 274 5.29 13.18 -1.32
N GLN A 275 5.65 13.03 -0.05
CA GLN A 275 6.61 13.93 0.62
C GLN A 275 7.76 13.21 1.33
N LEU A 276 7.66 11.91 1.53
CA LEU A 276 8.65 11.17 2.34
C LEU A 276 10.05 11.25 1.74
N LEU A 277 10.18 11.28 0.42
CA LEU A 277 11.49 11.31 -0.25
C LEU A 277 12.33 12.51 0.20
N GLU A 278 11.70 13.68 0.37
CA GLU A 278 12.41 14.88 0.85
C GLU A 278 12.96 14.68 2.25
N ASP A 279 12.16 14.05 3.11
CA ASP A 279 12.58 13.81 4.49
C ASP A 279 13.71 12.79 4.55
N VAL A 280 13.65 11.74 3.71
CA VAL A 280 14.74 10.75 3.61
C VAL A 280 16.04 11.44 3.18
N ILE A 281 15.99 12.24 2.13
CA ILE A 281 17.18 12.96 1.64
C ILE A 281 17.78 13.82 2.74
N LYS A 282 16.94 14.54 3.48
CA LYS A 282 17.36 15.39 4.58
C LYS A 282 18.06 14.58 5.70
N GLU A 283 17.43 13.47 6.08
CA GLU A 283 17.95 12.64 7.16
C GLU A 283 19.25 11.91 6.78
N MET A 284 19.36 11.46 5.55
CA MET A 284 20.60 10.83 5.06
C MET A 284 21.76 11.83 5.11
N LYS A 285 21.53 13.07 4.76
CA LYS A 285 22.53 14.13 4.85
C LYS A 285 22.90 14.42 6.30
N ARG A 286 21.91 14.39 7.16
CA ARG A 286 22.13 14.56 8.60
C ARG A 286 23.00 13.43 9.20
N UNK A 287 22.74 12.33 8.78
CA UNK A 287 23.47 11.23 9.19
C UNK A 287 24.82 11.21 8.64
N UNK A 288 25.11 11.83 7.60
CA UNK A 288 26.39 11.94 7.09
C UNK A 288 27.12 13.02 7.77
N UNK A 289 26.61 13.93 8.23
CA UNK A 289 27.19 14.89 8.92
C UNK A 289 27.47 14.56 10.32
N UNK A 290 26.88 13.71 10.80
CA UNK A 290 27.08 13.21 12.08
C UNK A 290 28.20 12.19 12.21
N THR A 291 28.60 11.46 11.29
CA THR A 291 29.70 10.47 11.24
C THR A 291 31.07 11.09 10.93
N GLU A 292 31.10 12.27 10.40
CA GLU A 292 32.34 12.99 10.02
C GLU A 292 32.84 13.94 11.15
N SER A 293 32.05 14.13 12.18
CA SER A 293 32.42 14.98 13.33
C SER A 293 32.99 14.15 14.47
#